data_f873885a9b720553956aad5aa3899a19
#
_entry.id   f873885a9b720553956aad5aa3899a19
#
_cell.length_a   1.000
_cell.length_b   1.000
_cell.length_c   1.000
_cell.angle_alpha   90.00
_cell.angle_beta   90.00
_cell.angle_gamma   90.00
#
_symmetry.space_group_name_H-M   'P 1'
#
loop_
_entity.id
_entity.type
_entity.pdbx_description
1 polymer ?
#
loop_
_entity_poly.entity_id
_entity_poly.type
_entity_poly.pdbx_seq_one_letter_code
_entity_poly.pdbx_strand_id
1 'polypeptide(L)'
;MADTPQILFSAEEIAERVEALAREIAALPQKPDIAMPILVGGFVFAADLVRALSRHGVDLAVEMLWLRSYGDKRVASAISMIAGPSEQIAGRHVLVIDGVLDAGRTVKKAVSLIEAAGAASVRVAVVLDKQRDDAVARADHVGFAIGNDFVIGYGMDDAGAHRSLPYIGKV
;
A
#
# COMPACT_ATOMS: atom_id res chain seq x y z
N MET A 1 13.05 -26.86 -11.54
CA MET A 1 12.40 -25.84 -12.40
C MET A 1 11.72 -24.89 -11.45
N ALA A 2 11.94 -23.58 -11.57
CA ALA A 2 11.17 -22.63 -10.76
C ALA A 2 9.69 -22.76 -11.21
N ASP A 3 8.78 -23.00 -10.27
CA ASP A 3 7.37 -23.07 -10.58
C ASP A 3 6.94 -21.73 -11.19
N THR A 4 6.27 -21.80 -12.34
CA THR A 4 5.72 -20.60 -12.96
C THR A 4 4.59 -20.07 -12.05
N PRO A 5 4.66 -18.82 -11.59
CA PRO A 5 3.63 -18.30 -10.69
C PRO A 5 2.23 -18.42 -11.32
N GLN A 6 1.27 -18.87 -10.52
CA GLN A 6 -0.13 -18.83 -10.95
C GLN A 6 -0.60 -17.38 -10.89
N ILE A 7 -1.05 -16.83 -12.02
CA ILE A 7 -1.62 -15.49 -12.09
C ILE A 7 -2.94 -15.45 -11.33
N LEU A 8 -3.07 -14.55 -10.37
CA LEU A 8 -4.29 -14.25 -9.64
C LEU A 8 -5.05 -13.07 -10.25
N PHE A 9 -4.31 -12.02 -10.61
CA PHE A 9 -4.86 -10.81 -11.24
C PHE A 9 -3.92 -10.38 -12.38
N SER A 10 -4.45 -10.25 -13.57
CA SER A 10 -3.72 -9.77 -14.74
C SER A 10 -3.40 -8.28 -14.62
N ALA A 11 -2.51 -7.79 -15.48
CA ALA A 11 -2.17 -6.37 -15.55
C ALA A 11 -3.40 -5.50 -15.92
N GLU A 12 -4.27 -6.02 -16.77
CA GLU A 12 -5.50 -5.37 -17.21
C GLU A 12 -6.50 -5.24 -16.05
N GLU A 13 -6.74 -6.33 -15.31
CA GLU A 13 -7.62 -6.33 -14.12
C GLU A 13 -7.11 -5.37 -13.05
N ILE A 14 -5.78 -5.32 -12.83
CA ILE A 14 -5.16 -4.37 -11.90
C ILE A 14 -5.40 -2.94 -12.37
N ALA A 15 -5.17 -2.64 -13.65
CA ALA A 15 -5.36 -1.29 -14.19
C ALA A 15 -6.82 -0.82 -14.05
N GLU A 16 -7.79 -1.68 -14.35
CA GLU A 16 -9.22 -1.38 -14.17
C GLU A 16 -9.57 -1.12 -12.71
N ARG A 17 -9.03 -1.92 -11.79
CA ARG A 17 -9.29 -1.75 -10.34
C ARG A 17 -8.64 -0.49 -9.80
N VAL A 18 -7.43 -0.16 -10.22
CA VAL A 18 -6.74 1.10 -9.84
C VAL A 18 -7.57 2.31 -10.30
N GLU A 19 -8.10 2.27 -11.50
CA GLU A 19 -8.95 3.34 -12.03
C GLU A 19 -10.26 3.47 -11.23
N ALA A 20 -10.86 2.34 -10.81
CA ALA A 20 -12.04 2.35 -9.95
C ALA A 20 -11.73 2.93 -8.57
N LEU A 21 -10.62 2.53 -7.94
CA LEU A 21 -10.17 3.10 -6.66
C LEU A 21 -9.92 4.61 -6.75
N ALA A 22 -9.33 5.08 -7.85
CA ALA A 22 -9.09 6.50 -8.06
C ALA A 22 -10.41 7.29 -8.13
N ARG A 23 -11.44 6.76 -8.79
CA ARG A 23 -12.78 7.38 -8.80
C ARG A 23 -13.39 7.41 -7.41
N GLU A 24 -13.30 6.32 -6.65
CA GLU A 24 -13.79 6.23 -5.27
C GLU A 24 -13.14 7.30 -4.38
N ILE A 25 -11.81 7.42 -4.43
CA ILE A 25 -11.05 8.39 -3.63
C ILE A 25 -11.34 9.84 -4.10
N ALA A 26 -11.43 10.06 -5.41
CA ALA A 26 -11.74 11.38 -5.96
C ALA A 26 -13.16 11.87 -5.62
N ALA A 27 -14.07 10.96 -5.30
CA ALA A 27 -15.44 11.27 -4.87
C ALA A 27 -15.56 11.59 -3.37
N LEU A 28 -14.49 11.42 -2.58
CA LEU A 28 -14.50 11.72 -1.15
C LEU A 28 -14.78 13.22 -0.91
N PRO A 29 -15.58 13.57 0.10
CA PRO A 29 -15.79 14.96 0.50
C PRO A 29 -14.47 15.65 0.89
N GLN A 30 -13.62 14.95 1.64
CA GLN A 30 -12.27 15.37 1.97
C GLN A 30 -11.28 14.51 1.21
N LYS A 31 -10.68 15.09 0.18
CA LYS A 31 -9.66 14.45 -0.65
C LYS A 31 -8.31 14.47 0.06
N PRO A 32 -7.44 13.48 -0.20
CA PRO A 32 -6.07 13.55 0.28
C PRO A 32 -5.28 14.66 -0.42
N ASP A 33 -4.29 15.19 0.30
CA ASP A 33 -3.33 16.19 -0.20
C ASP A 33 -1.97 15.56 -0.50
N ILE A 34 -1.66 14.47 0.22
CA ILE A 34 -0.36 13.78 0.15
C ILE A 34 -0.60 12.29 -0.04
N ALA A 35 0.10 11.71 -1.01
CA ALA A 35 0.25 10.27 -1.15
C ALA A 35 1.55 9.81 -0.47
N MET A 36 1.46 8.82 0.39
CA MET A 36 2.60 8.29 1.13
C MET A 36 2.71 6.77 0.95
N PRO A 37 3.37 6.30 -0.11
CA PRO A 37 3.66 4.89 -0.27
C PRO A 37 4.62 4.37 0.80
N ILE A 38 4.32 3.18 1.31
CA ILE A 38 5.23 2.41 2.16
C ILE A 38 6.20 1.65 1.26
N LEU A 39 7.47 2.00 1.35
CA LEU A 39 8.51 1.34 0.57
C LEU A 39 8.91 0.00 1.20
N VAL A 40 9.21 -1.00 0.36
CA VAL A 40 9.29 -0.96 -1.11
C VAL A 40 8.01 -1.51 -1.76
N GLY A 41 7.20 -2.29 -1.07
CA GLY A 41 6.07 -3.05 -1.63
C GLY A 41 4.97 -2.19 -2.23
N GLY A 42 4.72 -1.00 -1.65
CA GLY A 42 3.64 -0.12 -2.08
C GLY A 42 3.95 0.79 -3.28
N PHE A 43 5.22 0.86 -3.74
CA PHE A 43 5.61 1.92 -4.68
C PHE A 43 5.02 1.76 -6.08
N VAL A 44 4.89 0.54 -6.59
CA VAL A 44 4.34 0.29 -7.95
C VAL A 44 2.86 0.66 -7.97
N PHE A 45 2.10 0.17 -7.01
CA PHE A 45 0.69 0.51 -6.86
C PHE A 45 0.49 2.02 -6.66
N ALA A 46 1.32 2.66 -5.83
CA ALA A 46 1.24 4.10 -5.60
C ALA A 46 1.48 4.91 -6.89
N ALA A 47 2.46 4.52 -7.70
CA ALA A 47 2.76 5.19 -8.96
C ALA A 47 1.55 5.15 -9.92
N ASP A 48 0.85 4.04 -10.00
CA ASP A 48 -0.33 3.91 -10.82
C ASP A 48 -1.53 4.65 -10.24
N LEU A 49 -1.76 4.52 -8.92
CA LEU A 49 -2.88 5.16 -8.23
C LEU A 49 -2.78 6.70 -8.26
N VAL A 50 -1.60 7.27 -8.03
CA VAL A 50 -1.39 8.73 -8.08
C VAL A 50 -1.67 9.27 -9.47
N ARG A 51 -1.21 8.58 -10.52
CA ARG A 51 -1.50 8.97 -11.91
C ARG A 51 -2.98 8.84 -12.25
N ALA A 52 -3.65 7.81 -11.74
CA ALA A 52 -5.09 7.67 -11.88
C ALA A 52 -5.85 8.78 -11.16
N LEU A 53 -5.48 9.11 -9.93
CA LEU A 53 -6.05 10.21 -9.16
C LEU A 53 -5.92 11.56 -9.88
N SER A 54 -4.77 11.83 -10.47
CA SER A 54 -4.53 13.04 -11.27
C SER A 54 -5.51 13.14 -12.46
N ARG A 55 -5.83 12.03 -13.15
CA ARG A 55 -6.85 12.01 -14.21
C ARG A 55 -8.25 12.36 -13.71
N HIS A 56 -8.52 12.12 -12.42
CA HIS A 56 -9.78 12.47 -11.76
C HIS A 56 -9.73 13.81 -10.99
N GLY A 57 -8.72 14.65 -11.27
CA GLY A 57 -8.61 16.00 -10.72
C GLY A 57 -8.14 16.04 -9.25
N VAL A 58 -7.49 14.98 -8.76
CA VAL A 58 -6.84 14.95 -7.45
C VAL A 58 -5.34 15.04 -7.65
N ASP A 59 -4.77 16.20 -7.37
CA ASP A 59 -3.33 16.44 -7.42
C ASP A 59 -2.73 16.25 -6.04
N LEU A 60 -1.71 15.39 -5.94
CA LEU A 60 -1.12 14.96 -4.69
C LEU A 60 0.38 15.28 -4.65
N ALA A 61 0.85 15.85 -3.55
CA ALA A 61 2.24 15.74 -3.20
C ALA A 61 2.59 14.27 -2.89
N VAL A 62 3.81 13.85 -3.19
CA VAL A 62 4.24 12.47 -2.91
C VAL A 62 5.41 12.52 -1.93
N GLU A 63 5.24 11.87 -0.79
CA GLU A 63 6.30 11.63 0.17
C GLU A 63 6.48 10.13 0.38
N MET A 64 7.71 9.69 0.64
CA MET A 64 8.02 8.27 0.79
C MET A 64 8.19 7.91 2.27
N LEU A 65 7.54 6.84 2.70
CA LEU A 65 7.73 6.25 4.01
C LEU A 65 8.47 4.92 3.85
N TRP A 66 9.69 4.84 4.39
CA TRP A 66 10.46 3.61 4.30
C TRP A 66 10.53 2.91 5.65
N LEU A 67 9.75 1.86 5.77
CA LEU A 67 9.73 0.97 6.92
C LEU A 67 10.39 -0.37 6.57
N ARG A 68 11.17 -0.91 7.48
CA ARG A 68 11.77 -2.23 7.34
C ARG A 68 11.48 -3.07 8.56
N SER A 69 10.97 -4.27 8.36
CA SER A 69 10.81 -5.27 9.41
C SER A 69 12.13 -6.00 9.62
N TYR A 70 12.59 -6.05 10.86
CA TYR A 70 13.72 -6.86 11.29
C TYR A 70 13.22 -7.97 12.22
N GLY A 71 13.73 -9.18 12.02
CA GLY A 71 13.48 -10.30 12.93
C GLY A 71 13.19 -11.60 12.19
N ASP A 72 13.44 -12.69 12.90
CA ASP A 72 13.12 -14.03 12.45
C ASP A 72 11.60 -14.22 12.47
N LYS A 73 11.06 -15.01 11.54
CA LYS A 73 9.61 -15.27 11.38
C LYS A 73 8.89 -15.77 12.65
N ARG A 74 9.65 -16.00 13.75
CA ARG A 74 9.15 -16.53 15.03
C ARG A 74 9.04 -15.52 16.19
N VAL A 75 9.53 -14.29 16.01
CA VAL A 75 9.48 -13.24 17.04
C VAL A 75 8.80 -12.02 16.44
N ALA A 76 7.99 -11.29 17.24
CA ALA A 76 7.36 -10.06 16.80
C ALA A 76 8.40 -9.12 16.19
N SER A 77 8.39 -8.99 14.88
CA SER A 77 9.41 -8.24 14.12
C SER A 77 9.37 -6.78 14.56
N ALA A 78 10.49 -6.25 15.03
CA ALA A 78 10.63 -4.82 15.22
C ALA A 78 10.58 -4.12 13.85
N ILE A 79 9.75 -3.09 13.73
CA ILE A 79 9.69 -2.26 12.51
C ILE A 79 10.52 -1.02 12.77
N SER A 80 11.60 -0.85 11.99
CA SER A 80 12.42 0.36 12.01
C SER A 80 12.03 1.28 10.86
N MET A 81 12.15 2.58 11.09
CA MET A 81 11.95 3.61 10.10
C MET A 81 13.32 4.03 9.53
N ILE A 82 13.46 3.94 8.21
CA ILE A 82 14.64 4.41 7.47
C ILE A 82 14.41 5.84 6.98
N ALA A 83 13.21 6.13 6.46
CA ALA A 83 12.76 7.46 6.11
C ALA A 83 11.32 7.63 6.59
N GLY A 84 11.02 8.78 7.18
CA GLY A 84 9.73 9.08 7.80
C GLY A 84 9.03 10.29 7.20
N PRO A 85 7.85 10.63 7.76
CA PRO A 85 7.10 11.80 7.33
C PRO A 85 7.89 13.08 7.59
N SER A 86 7.78 14.04 6.67
CA SER A 86 8.36 15.37 6.82
C SER A 86 7.47 16.29 7.67
N GLU A 87 7.98 17.48 8.01
CA GLU A 87 7.18 18.50 8.70
C GLU A 87 6.01 19.04 7.86
N GLN A 88 6.03 18.81 6.54
CA GLN A 88 4.95 19.23 5.62
C GLN A 88 3.65 18.45 5.80
N ILE A 89 3.67 17.35 6.56
CA ILE A 89 2.51 16.51 6.88
C ILE A 89 1.53 17.22 7.84
N ALA A 90 2.03 18.15 8.67
CA ALA A 90 1.19 18.81 9.68
C ALA A 90 -0.02 19.52 9.04
N GLY A 91 -1.21 19.17 9.54
CA GLY A 91 -2.48 19.72 9.05
C GLY A 91 -2.95 19.18 7.69
N ARG A 92 -2.26 18.19 7.09
CA ARG A 92 -2.58 17.65 5.77
C ARG A 92 -3.40 16.35 5.87
N HIS A 93 -4.10 16.04 4.78
CA HIS A 93 -4.85 14.79 4.63
C HIS A 93 -3.99 13.78 3.85
N VAL A 94 -3.58 12.71 4.51
CA VAL A 94 -2.59 11.76 3.98
C VAL A 94 -3.27 10.47 3.53
N LEU A 95 -2.92 10.01 2.33
CA LEU A 95 -3.26 8.70 1.80
C LEU A 95 -2.02 7.80 1.90
N VAL A 96 -2.01 6.90 2.87
CA VAL A 96 -1.01 5.83 2.98
C VAL A 96 -1.31 4.78 1.92
N ILE A 97 -0.29 4.33 1.21
CA ILE A 97 -0.44 3.35 0.12
C ILE A 97 0.50 2.17 0.36
N ASP A 98 -0.04 0.95 0.36
CA ASP A 98 0.77 -0.26 0.50
C ASP A 98 0.33 -1.36 -0.49
N GLY A 99 1.18 -2.35 -0.69
CA GLY A 99 0.90 -3.48 -1.57
C GLY A 99 -0.09 -4.46 -0.94
N VAL A 100 0.22 -4.94 0.26
CA VAL A 100 -0.57 -6.00 0.92
C VAL A 100 -0.85 -5.65 2.37
N LEU A 101 -2.12 -5.68 2.75
CA LEU A 101 -2.54 -5.72 4.14
C LEU A 101 -2.64 -7.20 4.58
N ASP A 102 -1.68 -7.65 5.36
CA ASP A 102 -1.68 -8.96 6.01
C ASP A 102 -2.09 -8.81 7.47
N ALA A 103 -1.19 -8.96 8.44
CA ALA A 103 -1.47 -8.70 9.86
C ALA A 103 -1.66 -7.20 10.19
N GLY A 104 -1.40 -6.29 9.26
CA GLY A 104 -1.62 -4.86 9.41
C GLY A 104 -0.59 -4.11 10.27
N ARG A 105 0.47 -4.77 10.74
CA ARG A 105 1.47 -4.16 11.64
C ARG A 105 2.21 -2.99 11.01
N THR A 106 2.61 -3.14 9.74
CA THR A 106 3.30 -2.09 8.98
C THR A 106 2.40 -0.87 8.76
N VAL A 107 1.16 -1.11 8.34
CA VAL A 107 0.16 -0.06 8.16
C VAL A 107 -0.13 0.65 9.48
N LYS A 108 -0.33 -0.09 10.58
CA LYS A 108 -0.54 0.51 11.92
C LYS A 108 0.63 1.40 12.33
N LYS A 109 1.87 0.95 12.10
CA LYS A 109 3.07 1.75 12.38
C LYS A 109 3.12 3.00 11.53
N ALA A 110 2.82 2.88 10.22
CA ALA A 110 2.78 4.02 9.30
C ALA A 110 1.76 5.07 9.75
N VAL A 111 0.52 4.66 10.03
CA VAL A 111 -0.55 5.55 10.50
C VAL A 111 -0.11 6.27 11.78
N SER A 112 0.42 5.54 12.77
CA SER A 112 0.87 6.15 14.04
C SER A 112 1.98 7.20 13.84
N LEU A 113 2.92 6.97 12.91
CA LEU A 113 3.99 7.93 12.61
C LEU A 113 3.45 9.21 11.95
N ILE A 114 2.49 9.05 11.03
CA ILE A 114 1.89 10.15 10.28
C ILE A 114 0.99 11.00 11.20
N GLU A 115 0.21 10.35 12.06
CA GLU A 115 -0.60 11.03 13.09
C GLU A 115 0.28 11.80 14.08
N ALA A 116 1.39 11.19 14.53
CA ALA A 116 2.36 11.84 15.40
C ALA A 116 3.06 13.03 14.74
N ALA A 117 3.18 13.03 13.40
CA ALA A 117 3.69 14.18 12.63
C ALA A 117 2.62 15.27 12.43
N GLY A 118 1.42 15.11 12.98
CA GLY A 118 0.37 16.13 13.00
C GLY A 118 -0.55 16.15 11.78
N ALA A 119 -0.67 15.04 11.05
CA ALA A 119 -1.64 14.94 9.94
C ALA A 119 -3.07 15.25 10.42
N ALA A 120 -3.84 15.94 9.59
CA ALA A 120 -5.25 16.23 9.89
C ALA A 120 -6.13 14.98 9.75
N SER A 121 -5.81 14.11 8.83
CA SER A 121 -6.42 12.77 8.71
C SER A 121 -5.49 11.81 7.96
N VAL A 122 -5.67 10.52 8.20
CA VAL A 122 -4.96 9.44 7.52
C VAL A 122 -5.99 8.46 6.96
N ARG A 123 -5.87 8.13 5.68
CA ARG A 123 -6.60 7.04 5.03
C ARG A 123 -5.60 6.04 4.46
N VAL A 124 -6.02 4.82 4.30
CA VAL A 124 -5.18 3.71 3.85
C VAL A 124 -5.77 3.11 2.58
N ALA A 125 -4.94 3.00 1.54
CA ALA A 125 -5.25 2.26 0.32
C ALA A 125 -4.26 1.10 0.15
N VAL A 126 -4.77 -0.09 -0.14
CA VAL A 126 -3.95 -1.27 -0.41
C VAL A 126 -4.42 -1.95 -1.70
N VAL A 127 -3.49 -2.53 -2.46
CA VAL A 127 -3.92 -3.30 -3.62
C VAL A 127 -4.51 -4.65 -3.22
N LEU A 128 -3.99 -5.27 -2.16
CA LEU A 128 -4.47 -6.55 -1.63
C LEU A 128 -4.78 -6.48 -0.14
N ASP A 129 -5.90 -7.06 0.26
CA ASP A 129 -6.26 -7.29 1.67
C ASP A 129 -6.51 -8.79 1.89
N LYS A 130 -5.75 -9.40 2.78
CA LYS A 130 -5.91 -10.81 3.18
C LYS A 130 -7.12 -11.05 4.10
N GLN A 131 -7.82 -9.99 4.47
CA GLN A 131 -9.04 -10.03 5.30
C GLN A 131 -8.91 -10.84 6.59
N ARG A 132 -7.75 -10.77 7.23
CA ARG A 132 -7.51 -11.50 8.47
C ARG A 132 -8.31 -10.92 9.62
N ASP A 133 -8.95 -11.79 10.40
CA ASP A 133 -9.71 -11.39 11.60
C ASP A 133 -8.80 -10.79 12.69
N ASP A 134 -7.55 -11.26 12.79
CA ASP A 134 -6.55 -10.82 13.75
C ASP A 134 -5.70 -9.62 13.28
N ALA A 135 -6.03 -9.02 12.13
CA ALA A 135 -5.30 -7.85 11.63
C ALA A 135 -5.48 -6.65 12.57
N VAL A 136 -4.35 -6.00 12.89
CA VAL A 136 -4.28 -4.86 13.84
C VAL A 136 -4.53 -3.51 13.19
N ALA A 137 -4.77 -3.47 11.87
CA ALA A 137 -5.17 -2.31 11.09
C ALA A 137 -6.14 -2.72 9.99
N ARG A 138 -6.82 -1.75 9.42
CA ARG A 138 -7.73 -1.93 8.27
C ARG A 138 -7.38 -0.91 7.20
N ALA A 139 -7.75 -1.22 5.95
CA ALA A 139 -7.66 -0.28 4.84
C ALA A 139 -9.03 0.34 4.56
N ASP A 140 -9.04 1.63 4.17
CA ASP A 140 -10.23 2.34 3.74
C ASP A 140 -10.59 2.01 2.29
N HIS A 141 -9.56 1.77 1.48
CA HIS A 141 -9.67 1.49 0.04
C HIS A 141 -8.89 0.22 -0.29
N VAL A 142 -9.58 -0.79 -0.80
CA VAL A 142 -9.00 -2.11 -1.09
C VAL A 142 -9.17 -2.42 -2.57
N GLY A 143 -8.06 -2.79 -3.22
CA GLY A 143 -8.09 -3.27 -4.60
C GLY A 143 -8.82 -4.59 -4.70
N PHE A 144 -8.22 -5.63 -4.13
CA PHE A 144 -8.78 -6.99 -4.16
C PHE A 144 -8.69 -7.63 -2.77
N ALA A 145 -9.73 -8.37 -2.41
CA ALA A 145 -9.71 -9.25 -1.26
C ALA A 145 -9.12 -10.60 -1.66
N ILE A 146 -8.20 -11.13 -0.85
CA ILE A 146 -7.57 -12.43 -1.06
C ILE A 146 -7.53 -13.25 0.23
N GLY A 147 -7.27 -14.55 0.12
CA GLY A 147 -6.97 -15.41 1.26
C GLY A 147 -5.52 -15.30 1.73
N ASN A 148 -5.05 -16.33 2.45
CA ASN A 148 -3.69 -16.38 3.01
C ASN A 148 -2.60 -16.77 1.99
N ASP A 149 -2.86 -16.69 0.69
CA ASP A 149 -1.88 -16.99 -0.34
C ASP A 149 -0.63 -16.12 -0.20
N PHE A 150 0.53 -16.69 -0.51
CA PHE A 150 1.76 -15.92 -0.65
C PHE A 150 1.79 -15.32 -2.06
N VAL A 151 1.85 -14.00 -2.15
CA VAL A 151 1.68 -13.26 -3.40
C VAL A 151 2.96 -12.56 -3.81
N ILE A 152 3.19 -12.47 -5.11
CA ILE A 152 4.33 -11.82 -5.76
C ILE A 152 3.88 -10.98 -6.95
N GLY A 153 4.74 -10.12 -7.41
CA GLY A 153 4.48 -9.23 -8.54
C GLY A 153 3.84 -7.90 -8.15
N TYR A 154 3.77 -6.98 -9.07
CA TYR A 154 3.22 -5.64 -8.90
C TYR A 154 3.76 -4.89 -7.66
N GLY A 155 5.07 -5.00 -7.44
CA GLY A 155 5.78 -4.42 -6.30
C GLY A 155 6.05 -5.38 -5.14
N MET A 156 5.31 -6.49 -5.04
CA MET A 156 5.48 -7.51 -4.00
C MET A 156 6.56 -8.51 -4.40
N ASP A 157 7.29 -9.04 -3.41
CA ASP A 157 8.44 -9.90 -3.67
C ASP A 157 8.44 -11.23 -2.91
N ASP A 158 9.25 -12.14 -3.43
CA ASP A 158 9.80 -13.26 -2.68
C ASP A 158 11.33 -13.10 -2.64
N ALA A 159 11.89 -12.93 -1.43
CA ALA A 159 13.32 -12.75 -1.18
C ALA A 159 14.01 -11.70 -2.09
N GLY A 160 13.29 -10.61 -2.44
CA GLY A 160 13.76 -9.53 -3.30
C GLY A 160 13.49 -9.72 -4.80
N ALA A 161 13.02 -10.90 -5.21
CA ALA A 161 12.66 -11.20 -6.61
C ALA A 161 11.20 -10.87 -6.92
N HIS A 162 10.86 -10.85 -8.20
CA HIS A 162 9.49 -10.77 -8.76
C HIS A 162 8.75 -9.43 -8.64
N ARG A 163 9.29 -8.39 -8.01
CA ARG A 163 8.62 -7.08 -7.87
C ARG A 163 8.23 -6.44 -9.22
N SER A 164 8.98 -6.74 -10.28
CA SER A 164 8.80 -6.15 -11.61
C SER A 164 7.74 -6.86 -12.48
N LEU A 165 7.14 -7.95 -12.01
CA LEU A 165 6.08 -8.61 -12.75
C LEU A 165 4.87 -7.66 -12.88
N PRO A 166 4.26 -7.52 -14.08
CA PRO A 166 3.17 -6.58 -14.29
C PRO A 166 1.82 -7.07 -13.73
N TYR A 167 1.77 -8.30 -13.28
CA TYR A 167 0.60 -8.98 -12.72
C TYR A 167 0.84 -9.35 -11.24
N ILE A 168 -0.21 -9.78 -10.56
CA ILE A 168 -0.14 -10.39 -9.23
C ILE A 168 -0.32 -11.89 -9.39
N GLY A 169 0.64 -12.65 -8.87
CA GLY A 169 0.62 -14.11 -8.87
C GLY A 169 0.84 -14.69 -7.48
N LYS A 170 0.64 -15.99 -7.37
CA LYS A 170 0.98 -16.76 -6.17
C LYS A 170 1.98 -17.86 -6.46
N VAL A 171 2.76 -18.22 -5.48
CA VAL A 171 3.72 -19.32 -5.44
C VAL A 171 3.40 -20.30 -4.33
#